data_1e09b09508575c4f5d13ab0b49055b23
#
_entry.id   1e09b09508575c4f5d13ab0b49055b23
#
_cell.length_a   1.000
_cell.length_b   1.000
_cell.length_c   1.000
_cell.angle_alpha   90.00
_cell.angle_beta   90.00
_cell.angle_gamma   90.00
#
_symmetry.space_group_name_H-M   'P 1'
#
loop_
_entity.id
_entity.type
_entity.pdbx_description
1 polymer ?
#
loop_
_entity_poly.entity_id
_entity_poly.type
_entity_poly.pdbx_seq_one_letter_code
_entity_poly.pdbx_strand_id
1 'polypeptide(L)'
;SFTIDGFENLNMNKKVRWGLAKDDVTPQDIFRYTEEGANGRGIVAKYCIQDCNLVHHLLNKIDVITGFIEMAKICSVPIDFLVMRGQGIKLTSFIAKKCREKNTLMPVLNKGGSNEGYEGAIVLDPKSDLYLDNPVACVDYASLYPSSMISENLSHDTKVWTNEYNLKGSIAT
;
A
#
# COMPACT_ATOMS: atom_id res chain seq x y z
N SER A 1 -11.96 1.41 -3.66
CA SER A 1 -13.09 1.64 -4.59
C SER A 1 -13.46 0.31 -5.20
N PHE A 2 -14.67 -0.14 -4.95
CA PHE A 2 -15.21 -1.32 -5.60
C PHE A 2 -15.74 -0.90 -6.96
N THR A 3 -15.08 -1.31 -8.04
CA THR A 3 -15.69 -1.28 -9.37
C THR A 3 -16.65 -2.46 -9.42
N ILE A 4 -17.94 -2.19 -9.41
CA ILE A 4 -18.97 -3.21 -9.67
C ILE A 4 -19.09 -3.25 -11.19
N ASP A 5 -18.46 -4.23 -11.83
CA ASP A 5 -18.66 -4.50 -13.26
C ASP A 5 -20.15 -4.79 -13.49
N GLY A 6 -20.80 -4.04 -14.37
CA GLY A 6 -22.21 -4.22 -14.69
C GLY A 6 -23.17 -3.20 -14.06
N PHE A 7 -22.67 -2.10 -13.54
CA PHE A 7 -23.52 -1.02 -13.01
C PHE A 7 -24.43 -0.39 -14.10
N GLU A 8 -24.01 -0.47 -15.34
CA GLU A 8 -24.74 0.12 -16.49
C GLU A 8 -26.09 -0.55 -16.79
N ASN A 9 -26.32 -1.76 -16.27
CA ASN A 9 -27.53 -2.55 -16.51
C ASN A 9 -28.39 -2.79 -15.25
N LEU A 10 -28.12 -2.12 -14.15
CA LEU A 10 -28.92 -2.20 -12.95
C LEU A 10 -30.23 -1.42 -13.13
N ASN A 11 -31.30 -2.13 -13.48
CA ASN A 11 -32.65 -1.59 -13.35
C ASN A 11 -32.87 -1.22 -11.88
N MET A 12 -33.09 0.05 -11.60
CA MET A 12 -33.20 0.65 -10.25
C MET A 12 -34.23 -0.07 -9.33
N ASN A 13 -35.07 -0.94 -9.88
CA ASN A 13 -36.04 -1.75 -9.15
C ASN A 13 -35.56 -3.16 -8.80
N LYS A 14 -34.37 -3.58 -9.19
CA LYS A 14 -33.81 -4.86 -8.78
C LYS A 14 -33.10 -4.72 -7.44
N LYS A 15 -33.64 -5.38 -6.41
CA LYS A 15 -32.92 -5.56 -5.14
C LYS A 15 -31.59 -6.27 -5.42
N VAL A 16 -30.48 -5.61 -5.15
CA VAL A 16 -29.15 -6.23 -5.22
C VAL A 16 -29.13 -7.37 -4.19
N ARG A 17 -29.04 -8.61 -4.66
CA ARG A 17 -28.81 -9.74 -3.77
C ARG A 17 -27.34 -9.80 -3.43
N TRP A 18 -27.01 -9.44 -2.23
CA TRP A 18 -25.68 -9.66 -1.65
C TRP A 18 -25.51 -11.15 -1.29
N GLY A 19 -25.64 -12.04 -2.27
CA GLY A 19 -25.59 -13.49 -2.05
C GLY A 19 -24.30 -14.02 -1.45
N LEU A 20 -23.26 -13.19 -1.45
CA LEU A 20 -21.98 -13.44 -0.79
C LEU A 20 -21.74 -12.44 0.36
N ALA A 21 -22.73 -11.61 0.71
CA ALA A 21 -22.60 -10.72 1.85
C ALA A 21 -22.44 -11.55 3.12
N LYS A 22 -21.61 -11.04 4.01
CA LYS A 22 -21.39 -11.60 5.33
C LYS A 22 -22.69 -11.47 6.14
N ASP A 23 -23.11 -12.56 6.78
CA ASP A 23 -24.19 -12.52 7.77
C ASP A 23 -23.75 -11.58 8.92
N ASP A 24 -24.65 -10.74 9.39
CA ASP A 24 -24.38 -9.85 10.51
C ASP A 24 -24.61 -10.60 11.83
N VAL A 25 -23.52 -11.11 12.40
CA VAL A 25 -23.53 -11.85 13.67
C VAL A 25 -22.65 -11.12 14.66
N THR A 26 -23.28 -10.57 15.69
CA THR A 26 -22.57 -9.89 16.78
C THR A 26 -21.96 -10.87 17.78
N PRO A 27 -20.94 -10.45 18.60
CA PRO A 27 -20.44 -11.29 19.67
C PRO A 27 -21.51 -11.79 20.64
N GLN A 28 -22.51 -10.97 20.94
CA GLN A 28 -23.65 -11.34 21.79
C GLN A 28 -24.49 -12.43 21.12
N ASP A 29 -24.70 -12.35 19.81
CA ASP A 29 -25.40 -13.38 19.07
C ASP A 29 -24.67 -14.72 19.10
N ILE A 30 -23.35 -14.71 19.01
CA ILE A 30 -22.53 -15.92 19.11
C ILE A 30 -22.72 -16.61 20.46
N PHE A 31 -22.71 -15.86 21.56
CA PHE A 31 -22.98 -16.41 22.89
C PHE A 31 -24.38 -16.99 22.97
N ARG A 32 -25.40 -16.23 22.58
CA ARG A 32 -26.79 -16.68 22.57
C ARG A 32 -26.99 -17.95 21.75
N TYR A 33 -26.52 -17.97 20.50
CA TYR A 33 -26.64 -19.15 19.63
C TYR A 33 -25.90 -20.37 20.17
N THR A 34 -24.82 -20.17 20.88
CA THR A 34 -24.07 -21.27 21.50
C THR A 34 -24.86 -21.94 22.62
N GLU A 35 -25.62 -21.13 23.40
CA GLU A 35 -26.52 -21.60 24.47
C GLU A 35 -27.77 -22.25 23.95
N GLU A 36 -28.30 -21.86 22.80
CA GLU A 36 -29.50 -22.41 22.15
C GLU A 36 -29.36 -23.88 21.68
N GLY A 37 -28.15 -24.47 21.81
CA GLY A 37 -27.91 -25.87 21.52
C GLY A 37 -27.39 -26.14 20.12
N ALA A 38 -27.74 -27.29 19.53
CA ALA A 38 -27.10 -27.76 18.29
C ALA A 38 -27.41 -26.86 17.07
N ASN A 39 -28.62 -26.37 16.97
CA ASN A 39 -29.04 -25.50 15.86
C ASN A 39 -28.32 -24.16 15.90
N GLY A 40 -28.22 -23.53 17.07
CA GLY A 40 -27.49 -22.27 17.24
C GLY A 40 -26.02 -22.43 16.94
N ARG A 41 -25.38 -23.50 17.44
CA ARG A 41 -23.99 -23.81 17.08
C ARG A 41 -23.79 -24.02 15.59
N GLY A 42 -24.79 -24.61 14.89
CA GLY A 42 -24.77 -24.75 13.44
C GLY A 42 -24.74 -23.39 12.70
N ILE A 43 -25.47 -22.38 13.20
CA ILE A 43 -25.45 -21.01 12.66
C ILE A 43 -24.07 -20.39 12.84
N VAL A 44 -23.48 -20.50 14.03
CA VAL A 44 -22.13 -19.99 14.32
C VAL A 44 -21.08 -20.67 13.44
N ALA A 45 -21.16 -22.00 13.27
CA ALA A 45 -20.24 -22.75 12.41
C ALA A 45 -20.35 -22.31 10.94
N LYS A 46 -21.56 -22.11 10.41
CA LYS A 46 -21.79 -21.60 9.05
C LYS A 46 -21.16 -20.22 8.88
N TYR A 47 -21.39 -19.33 9.85
CA TYR A 47 -20.77 -17.99 9.84
C TYR A 47 -19.24 -18.06 9.79
N CYS A 48 -18.65 -18.90 10.64
CA CYS A 48 -17.18 -19.07 10.68
C CYS A 48 -16.62 -19.61 9.35
N ILE A 49 -17.29 -20.62 8.75
CA ILE A 49 -16.91 -21.15 7.44
C ILE A 49 -17.00 -20.08 6.36
N GLN A 50 -18.05 -19.25 6.39
CA GLN A 50 -18.19 -18.16 5.43
C GLN A 50 -17.08 -17.12 5.56
N ASP A 51 -16.67 -16.77 6.78
CA ASP A 51 -15.54 -15.88 7.01
C ASP A 51 -14.23 -16.43 6.41
N CYS A 52 -13.96 -17.71 6.58
CA CYS A 52 -12.80 -18.35 5.96
C CYS A 52 -12.89 -18.33 4.43
N ASN A 53 -14.05 -18.62 3.86
CA ASN A 53 -14.26 -18.61 2.41
C ASN A 53 -14.06 -17.21 1.81
N LEU A 54 -14.51 -16.17 2.51
CA LEU A 54 -14.33 -14.78 2.07
C LEU A 54 -12.85 -14.40 1.99
N VAL A 55 -12.02 -14.87 2.92
CA VAL A 55 -10.56 -14.67 2.85
C VAL A 55 -9.98 -15.31 1.58
N HIS A 56 -10.36 -16.55 1.27
CA HIS A 56 -9.91 -17.21 0.05
C HIS A 56 -10.37 -16.46 -1.22
N HIS A 57 -11.62 -16.02 -1.26
CA HIS A 57 -12.13 -15.22 -2.39
C HIS A 57 -11.34 -13.91 -2.54
N LEU A 58 -11.03 -13.25 -1.42
CA LEU A 58 -10.24 -12.01 -1.42
C LEU A 58 -8.82 -12.26 -1.96
N LEU A 59 -8.12 -13.27 -1.46
CA LEU A 59 -6.77 -13.63 -1.91
C LEU A 59 -6.74 -13.91 -3.42
N ASN A 60 -7.75 -14.64 -3.94
CA ASN A 60 -7.86 -14.92 -5.36
C ASN A 60 -8.19 -13.65 -6.17
N LYS A 61 -9.08 -12.79 -5.65
CA LYS A 61 -9.50 -11.57 -6.37
C LYS A 61 -8.37 -10.56 -6.53
N ILE A 62 -7.51 -10.41 -5.54
CA ILE A 62 -6.35 -9.51 -5.59
C ILE A 62 -5.06 -10.19 -6.05
N ASP A 63 -5.13 -11.48 -6.41
CA ASP A 63 -4.03 -12.28 -6.95
C ASP A 63 -2.72 -12.17 -6.15
N VAL A 64 -2.84 -12.31 -4.84
CA VAL A 64 -1.75 -12.08 -3.87
C VAL A 64 -0.54 -12.95 -4.14
N ILE A 65 -0.76 -14.24 -4.42
CA ILE A 65 0.33 -15.22 -4.56
C ILE A 65 1.19 -14.89 -5.78
N THR A 66 0.55 -14.63 -6.93
CA THR A 66 1.26 -14.23 -8.15
C THR A 66 2.02 -12.93 -7.93
N GLY A 67 1.39 -11.96 -7.28
CA GLY A 67 2.04 -10.69 -6.94
C GLY A 67 3.28 -10.88 -6.06
N PHE A 68 3.23 -11.75 -5.06
CA PHE A 68 4.39 -12.06 -4.22
C PHE A 68 5.49 -12.78 -4.99
N ILE A 69 5.17 -13.74 -5.86
CA ILE A 69 6.14 -14.44 -6.69
C ILE A 69 6.87 -13.45 -7.61
N GLU A 70 6.14 -12.59 -8.30
CA GLU A 70 6.73 -11.61 -9.20
C GLU A 70 7.59 -10.58 -8.45
N MET A 71 7.10 -10.09 -7.31
CA MET A 71 7.88 -9.17 -6.47
C MET A 71 9.15 -9.83 -5.91
N ALA A 72 9.07 -11.09 -5.48
CA ALA A 72 10.24 -11.85 -5.00
C ALA A 72 11.30 -12.01 -6.09
N LYS A 73 10.88 -12.26 -7.33
CA LYS A 73 11.79 -12.35 -8.50
C LYS A 73 12.45 -11.00 -8.79
N ILE A 74 11.69 -9.91 -8.82
CA ILE A 74 12.21 -8.56 -9.08
C ILE A 74 13.23 -8.17 -8.02
N CYS A 75 12.86 -8.29 -6.75
CA CYS A 75 13.69 -7.87 -5.62
C CYS A 75 14.78 -8.88 -5.26
N SER A 76 14.72 -10.11 -5.78
CA SER A 76 15.63 -11.22 -5.41
C SER A 76 15.66 -11.50 -3.91
N VAL A 77 14.47 -11.62 -3.32
CA VAL A 77 14.26 -11.95 -1.90
C VAL A 77 13.40 -13.21 -1.76
N PRO A 78 13.52 -13.96 -0.69
CA PRO A 78 12.57 -15.03 -0.36
C PRO A 78 11.14 -14.49 -0.20
N ILE A 79 10.15 -15.28 -0.55
CA ILE A 79 8.73 -14.86 -0.51
C ILE A 79 8.30 -14.46 0.91
N ASP A 80 8.77 -15.19 1.91
CA ASP A 80 8.47 -14.89 3.31
C ASP A 80 8.92 -13.48 3.75
N PHE A 81 10.01 -12.93 3.16
CA PHE A 81 10.45 -11.58 3.44
C PHE A 81 9.45 -10.52 2.99
N LEU A 82 8.66 -10.81 1.95
CA LEU A 82 7.63 -9.88 1.46
C LEU A 82 6.48 -9.72 2.46
N VAL A 83 6.24 -10.77 3.26
CA VAL A 83 5.18 -10.78 4.26
C VAL A 83 5.70 -10.35 5.63
N MET A 84 6.85 -10.89 6.03
CA MET A 84 7.37 -10.76 7.40
C MET A 84 8.31 -9.57 7.60
N ARG A 85 8.81 -8.98 6.53
CA ARG A 85 9.76 -7.87 6.56
C ARG A 85 9.17 -6.63 5.92
N GLY A 86 9.61 -5.46 6.35
CA GLY A 86 9.17 -4.18 5.78
C GLY A 86 9.68 -3.95 4.35
N GLN A 87 9.31 -2.81 3.77
CA GLN A 87 9.66 -2.46 2.38
C GLN A 87 11.17 -2.25 2.16
N GLY A 88 11.91 -1.88 3.21
CA GLY A 88 13.34 -1.60 3.11
C GLY A 88 14.18 -2.76 2.58
N ILE A 89 13.84 -4.00 2.95
CA ILE A 89 14.58 -5.18 2.47
C ILE A 89 14.43 -5.39 0.97
N LYS A 90 13.27 -5.08 0.41
CA LYS A 90 13.01 -5.16 -1.04
C LYS A 90 13.91 -4.19 -1.80
N LEU A 91 13.96 -2.95 -1.35
CA LEU A 91 14.78 -1.91 -1.95
C LEU A 91 16.26 -2.25 -1.85
N THR A 92 16.74 -2.60 -0.66
CA THR A 92 18.15 -2.92 -0.42
C THR A 92 18.62 -4.09 -1.28
N SER A 93 17.85 -5.17 -1.33
CA SER A 93 18.19 -6.35 -2.13
C SER A 93 18.17 -6.04 -3.63
N PHE A 94 17.16 -5.28 -4.10
CA PHE A 94 17.07 -4.87 -5.50
C PHE A 94 18.26 -4.00 -5.93
N ILE A 95 18.62 -3.00 -5.11
CA ILE A 95 19.77 -2.13 -5.37
C ILE A 95 21.06 -2.95 -5.37
N ALA A 96 21.28 -3.83 -4.38
CA ALA A 96 22.45 -4.70 -4.31
C ALA A 96 22.59 -5.58 -5.57
N LYS A 97 21.48 -6.14 -6.06
CA LYS A 97 21.45 -6.88 -7.32
C LYS A 97 21.88 -6.00 -8.49
N LYS A 98 21.34 -4.78 -8.59
CA LYS A 98 21.67 -3.85 -9.69
C LYS A 98 23.11 -3.36 -9.62
N CYS A 99 23.63 -3.09 -8.43
CA CYS A 99 25.04 -2.76 -8.24
C CYS A 99 25.95 -3.90 -8.71
N ARG A 100 25.63 -5.14 -8.36
CA ARG A 100 26.40 -6.32 -8.81
C ARG A 100 26.33 -6.49 -10.33
N GLU A 101 25.17 -6.30 -10.95
CA GLU A 101 25.02 -6.38 -12.41
C GLU A 101 25.87 -5.32 -13.15
N LYS A 102 26.05 -4.15 -12.53
CA LYS A 102 26.82 -3.03 -13.08
C LYS A 102 28.27 -2.98 -12.61
N ASN A 103 28.73 -3.93 -11.80
CA ASN A 103 30.05 -3.93 -11.15
C ASN A 103 30.34 -2.64 -10.36
N THR A 104 29.32 -2.08 -9.70
CA THR A 104 29.43 -0.92 -8.83
C THR A 104 29.27 -1.32 -7.38
N LEU A 105 29.89 -0.56 -6.47
CA LEU A 105 29.74 -0.78 -5.04
C LEU A 105 28.50 -0.08 -4.52
N MET A 106 27.84 -0.71 -3.56
CA MET A 106 26.72 -0.09 -2.84
C MET A 106 27.31 0.81 -1.74
N PRO A 107 26.91 2.10 -1.65
CA PRO A 107 27.44 2.99 -0.63
C PRO A 107 27.04 2.55 0.78
N VAL A 108 27.96 2.69 1.73
CA VAL A 108 27.65 2.51 3.15
C VAL A 108 27.07 3.81 3.68
N LEU A 109 25.79 3.77 4.03
CA LEU A 109 25.10 4.92 4.61
C LEU A 109 25.25 4.89 6.12
N ASN A 110 25.92 5.88 6.68
CA ASN A 110 25.90 6.10 8.12
C ASN A 110 24.50 6.53 8.54
N LYS A 111 23.91 5.84 9.50
CA LYS A 111 22.65 6.31 10.12
C LYS A 111 22.98 7.63 10.82
N GLY A 112 22.54 8.73 10.24
CA GLY A 112 22.64 10.04 10.87
C GLY A 112 21.92 10.01 12.23
N GLY A 113 22.58 10.51 13.25
CA GLY A 113 22.07 10.49 14.61
C GLY A 113 20.99 11.54 14.92
N SER A 114 20.52 12.32 13.95
CA SER A 114 19.45 13.29 14.17
C SER A 114 18.09 12.64 13.90
N ASN A 115 17.28 12.55 14.94
CA ASN A 115 15.85 12.24 14.82
C ASN A 115 15.04 13.44 14.30
N GLU A 116 15.70 14.46 13.78
CA GLU A 116 15.06 15.62 13.20
C GLU A 116 14.53 15.23 11.81
N GLY A 117 13.21 15.21 11.70
CA GLY A 117 12.54 15.04 10.42
C GLY A 117 12.86 16.22 9.50
N TYR A 118 12.79 16.02 8.21
CA TYR A 118 12.85 17.11 7.24
C TYR A 118 11.45 17.71 7.02
N GLU A 119 11.41 18.97 6.63
CA GLU A 119 10.17 19.66 6.30
C GLU A 119 9.49 19.00 5.08
N GLY A 120 8.19 18.79 5.18
CA GLY A 120 7.39 18.21 4.09
C GLY A 120 7.18 19.17 2.93
N ALA A 121 6.52 18.68 1.88
CA ALA A 121 6.18 19.50 0.73
C ALA A 121 5.18 20.61 1.09
N ILE A 122 5.27 21.74 0.39
CA ILE A 122 4.26 22.80 0.45
C ILE A 122 2.98 22.28 -0.23
N VAL A 123 1.89 22.24 0.52
CA VAL A 123 0.56 21.86 0.02
C VAL A 123 -0.30 23.11 -0.03
N LEU A 124 -0.77 23.46 -1.23
CA LEU A 124 -1.66 24.59 -1.41
C LEU A 124 -3.07 24.25 -0.94
N ASP A 125 -3.72 25.17 -0.26
CA ASP A 125 -5.10 25.00 0.13
C ASP A 125 -6.00 24.94 -1.11
N PRO A 126 -6.90 23.94 -1.20
CA PRO A 126 -7.81 23.84 -2.32
C PRO A 126 -8.86 24.96 -2.27
N LYS A 127 -9.24 25.43 -3.44
CA LYS A 127 -10.46 26.24 -3.55
C LYS A 127 -11.66 25.32 -3.45
N SER A 128 -12.22 25.19 -2.26
CA SER A 128 -13.35 24.33 -1.98
C SER A 128 -14.61 24.90 -2.62
N ASP A 129 -15.09 24.26 -3.69
CA ASP A 129 -16.30 24.66 -4.40
C ASP A 129 -16.91 23.44 -5.12
N LEU A 130 -18.12 23.61 -5.64
CA LEU A 130 -18.80 22.62 -6.46
C LEU A 130 -18.68 23.03 -7.94
N TYR A 131 -17.83 22.34 -8.68
CA TYR A 131 -17.52 22.64 -10.08
C TYR A 131 -18.44 21.83 -11.00
N LEU A 132 -19.59 22.39 -11.37
CA LEU A 132 -20.60 21.72 -12.22
C LEU A 132 -20.62 22.24 -13.66
N ASP A 133 -20.20 23.48 -13.89
CA ASP A 133 -20.37 24.16 -15.17
C ASP A 133 -19.32 23.75 -16.22
N ASN A 134 -18.13 23.38 -15.76
CA ASN A 134 -17.04 23.01 -16.64
C ASN A 134 -16.40 21.67 -16.20
N PRO A 135 -15.94 20.84 -17.15
CA PRO A 135 -15.20 19.64 -16.81
C PRO A 135 -13.90 20.00 -16.09
N VAL A 136 -13.61 19.30 -14.99
CA VAL A 136 -12.36 19.47 -14.25
C VAL A 136 -11.44 18.28 -14.55
N ALA A 137 -10.26 18.56 -15.10
CA ALA A 137 -9.23 17.55 -15.32
C ALA A 137 -8.32 17.46 -14.08
N CYS A 138 -8.15 16.26 -13.58
CA CYS A 138 -7.15 15.96 -12.54
C CYS A 138 -5.90 15.40 -13.22
N VAL A 139 -4.77 16.09 -13.07
CA VAL A 139 -3.49 15.71 -13.68
C VAL A 139 -2.50 15.38 -12.57
N ASP A 140 -1.80 14.26 -12.70
CA ASP A 140 -0.79 13.82 -11.75
C ASP A 140 0.52 13.48 -12.47
N TYR A 141 1.65 13.72 -11.81
CA TYR A 141 2.95 13.28 -12.31
C TYR A 141 3.13 11.79 -12.08
N ALA A 142 3.49 11.06 -13.12
CA ALA A 142 3.82 9.64 -13.01
C ALA A 142 5.06 9.47 -12.11
N SER A 143 4.86 9.02 -10.87
CA SER A 143 5.94 8.80 -9.89
C SER A 143 6.82 10.04 -9.69
N LEU A 144 6.26 11.13 -9.20
CA LEU A 144 6.94 12.44 -9.10
C LEU A 144 8.34 12.34 -8.48
N TYR A 145 8.50 11.73 -7.32
CA TYR A 145 9.79 11.66 -6.64
C TYR A 145 10.82 10.81 -7.42
N PRO A 146 10.52 9.57 -7.82
CA PRO A 146 11.45 8.79 -8.64
C PRO A 146 11.81 9.47 -9.97
N SER A 147 10.84 10.07 -10.64
CA SER A 147 11.08 10.77 -11.91
C SER A 147 11.99 11.99 -11.73
N SER A 148 11.80 12.76 -10.66
CA SER A 148 12.67 13.89 -10.33
C SER A 148 14.07 13.45 -9.97
N MET A 149 14.24 12.37 -9.20
CA MET A 149 15.54 11.80 -8.87
C MET A 149 16.30 11.34 -10.13
N ILE A 150 15.60 10.74 -11.08
CA ILE A 150 16.19 10.30 -12.36
C ILE A 150 16.57 11.51 -13.22
N SER A 151 15.67 12.48 -13.36
CA SER A 151 15.87 13.69 -14.17
C SER A 151 17.06 14.51 -13.69
N GLU A 152 17.18 14.70 -12.39
CA GLU A 152 18.24 15.51 -11.77
C GLU A 152 19.47 14.69 -11.37
N ASN A 153 19.49 13.38 -11.69
CA ASN A 153 20.58 12.47 -11.34
C ASN A 153 20.93 12.48 -9.83
N LEU A 154 19.90 12.48 -8.98
CA LEU A 154 20.05 12.52 -7.53
C LEU A 154 20.31 11.12 -6.97
N SER A 155 21.49 10.91 -6.41
CA SER A 155 21.84 9.66 -5.70
C SER A 155 22.90 9.93 -4.63
N HIS A 156 23.17 8.95 -3.80
CA HIS A 156 24.30 9.04 -2.85
C HIS A 156 25.66 9.12 -3.55
N ASP A 157 25.80 8.53 -4.74
CA ASP A 157 27.04 8.54 -5.52
C ASP A 157 27.30 9.89 -6.21
N THR A 158 26.26 10.70 -6.40
CA THR A 158 26.37 12.02 -7.01
C THR A 158 26.62 13.13 -5.98
N LYS A 159 26.62 12.79 -4.68
CA LYS A 159 26.90 13.73 -3.60
C LYS A 159 28.37 14.09 -3.59
N VAL A 160 28.68 15.36 -3.87
CA VAL A 160 30.07 15.87 -3.91
C VAL A 160 30.50 16.44 -2.57
N TRP A 161 29.62 17.22 -1.92
CA TRP A 161 29.92 17.87 -0.65
C TRP A 161 28.63 18.17 0.12
N THR A 162 28.75 18.50 1.40
CA THR A 162 27.67 18.92 2.28
C THR A 162 28.07 20.19 2.98
N ASN A 163 27.22 21.21 2.95
CA ASN A 163 27.33 22.38 3.80
C ASN A 163 26.31 22.28 4.93
N GLU A 164 26.75 22.52 6.13
CA GLU A 164 25.88 22.68 7.28
C GLU A 164 25.70 24.18 7.58
N TYR A 165 24.46 24.60 7.73
CA TYR A 165 24.13 26.00 8.04
C TYR A 165 23.60 26.07 9.48
N ASN A 166 24.03 27.08 10.22
CA ASN A 166 23.45 27.39 11.52
C ASN A 166 22.08 28.08 11.35
N LEU A 167 21.33 28.22 12.44
CA LEU A 167 20.02 28.88 12.42
C LEU A 167 20.05 30.35 11.95
N LYS A 168 21.23 30.96 11.82
CA LYS A 168 21.41 32.33 11.29
C LYS A 168 21.76 32.34 9.80
N GLY A 169 21.79 31.16 9.13
CA GLY A 169 22.10 31.03 7.73
C GLY A 169 23.59 31.14 7.38
N SER A 170 24.48 31.13 8.35
CA SER A 170 25.93 31.06 8.13
C SER A 170 26.41 29.61 8.06
N ILE A 171 27.39 29.32 7.22
CA ILE A 171 27.96 27.98 7.12
C ILE A 171 28.59 27.66 8.50
N ALA A 172 28.17 26.55 9.09
CA ALA A 172 28.81 25.96 10.25
C ALA A 172 30.08 25.26 9.75
N THR A 173 31.23 25.76 10.11
CA THR A 173 32.54 25.17 9.78
C THR A 173 32.74 23.87 10.52
#